data_0e257754b8fced73ebbf90920cb6261f
#
_entry.id   0e257754b8fced73ebbf90920cb6261f
#
_cell.length_a   1.000
_cell.length_b   1.000
_cell.length_c   1.000
_cell.angle_alpha   90.00
_cell.angle_beta   90.00
_cell.angle_gamma   90.00
#
_symmetry.space_group_name_H-M   'P 1'
#
loop_
_entity.id
_entity.type
_entity.pdbx_description
1 polymer ?
#
loop_
_entity_poly.entity_id
_entity_poly.type
_entity_poly.pdbx_seq_one_letter_code
_entity_poly.pdbx_strand_id
1 'polypeptide(L)'
;MLILVVATTRDPHRQAEALRAALGLTLRGARVEVAVAEPLLTPLARRAADTLRSFGHTVRDPEDGELADALARADRVEVWT
;
A
#
# COMPACT_ATOMS: atom_id res chain seq x y z
N MET A 1 9.61 2.64 -12.30
CA MET A 1 9.82 1.67 -11.22
C MET A 1 8.49 1.41 -10.52
N LEU A 2 8.15 0.16 -10.31
CA LEU A 2 6.97 -0.25 -9.56
C LEU A 2 7.40 -0.74 -8.18
N ILE A 3 6.85 -0.14 -7.13
CA ILE A 3 7.11 -0.53 -5.75
C ILE A 3 5.82 -1.10 -5.17
N LEU A 4 5.90 -2.32 -4.64
CA LEU A 4 4.80 -2.95 -3.93
C LEU A 4 5.02 -2.80 -2.43
N VAL A 5 4.03 -2.23 -1.75
CA VAL A 5 4.03 -2.10 -0.29
C VAL A 5 3.02 -3.10 0.24
N VAL A 6 3.48 -4.04 1.07
CA VAL A 6 2.62 -5.07 1.67
C VAL A 6 2.52 -4.77 3.16
N ALA A 7 1.32 -4.45 3.63
CA ALA A 7 1.07 -4.11 5.02
C ALA A 7 0.09 -5.12 5.62
N THR A 8 0.62 -6.13 6.31
CA THR A 8 -0.19 -7.14 6.99
C THR A 8 -0.36 -6.83 8.48
N THR A 9 0.27 -5.78 8.96
CA THR A 9 0.20 -5.38 10.37
C THR A 9 -1.23 -5.10 10.82
N ARG A 10 -1.53 -5.44 12.06
CA ARG A 10 -2.79 -5.12 12.72
C ARG A 10 -2.66 -3.92 13.67
N ASP A 11 -1.46 -3.36 13.78
CA ASP A 11 -1.23 -2.17 14.57
C ASP A 11 -1.74 -0.95 13.79
N PRO A 12 -2.69 -0.16 14.35
CA PRO A 12 -3.26 0.97 13.63
C PRO A 12 -2.21 2.02 13.23
N HIS A 13 -1.22 2.24 14.09
CA HIS A 13 -0.18 3.21 13.82
C HIS A 13 0.73 2.74 12.68
N ARG A 14 1.15 1.49 12.70
CA ARG A 14 2.01 0.94 11.65
C ARG A 14 1.28 0.86 10.32
N GLN A 15 -0.01 0.55 10.33
CA GLN A 15 -0.80 0.52 9.10
C GLN A 15 -0.85 1.92 8.47
N ALA A 16 -1.12 2.94 9.27
CA ALA A 16 -1.15 4.31 8.79
C ALA A 16 0.23 4.75 8.26
N GLU A 17 1.29 4.37 8.95
CA GLU A 17 2.65 4.68 8.52
C GLU A 17 3.01 4.01 7.19
N ALA A 18 2.58 2.77 6.98
CA ALA A 18 2.82 2.07 5.73
C ALA A 18 2.16 2.79 4.55
N LEU A 19 0.91 3.21 4.71
CA LEU A 19 0.20 3.95 3.67
C LEU A 19 0.79 5.33 3.43
N ARG A 20 1.23 5.98 4.49
CA ARG A 20 1.89 7.27 4.39
C ARG A 20 3.24 7.15 3.68
N ALA A 21 4.00 6.10 3.98
CA ALA A 21 5.24 5.83 3.28
C ALA A 21 5.00 5.59 1.79
N ALA A 22 3.94 4.87 1.45
CA ALA A 22 3.57 4.65 0.05
C ALA A 22 3.28 5.97 -0.66
N LEU A 23 2.55 6.89 -0.02
CA LEU A 23 2.33 8.22 -0.58
C LEU A 23 3.64 8.96 -0.83
N GLY A 24 4.58 8.88 0.12
CA GLY A 24 5.88 9.51 -0.03
C GLY A 24 6.64 9.00 -1.26
N LEU A 25 6.52 7.71 -1.54
CA LEU A 25 7.16 7.12 -2.71
C LEU A 25 6.59 7.66 -4.02
N THR A 26 5.29 7.95 -4.06
CA THR A 26 4.67 8.51 -5.28
C THR A 26 5.21 9.89 -5.59
N LEU A 27 5.59 10.66 -4.57
CA LEU A 27 6.15 11.99 -4.77
C LEU A 27 7.52 11.96 -5.44
N ARG A 28 8.17 10.80 -5.44
CA ARG A 28 9.46 10.59 -6.11
C ARG A 28 9.29 10.03 -7.51
N GLY A 29 8.06 9.99 -8.00
CA GLY A 29 7.77 9.50 -9.33
C GLY A 29 7.62 7.98 -9.45
N ALA A 30 7.62 7.26 -8.34
CA ALA A 30 7.42 5.83 -8.36
C ALA A 30 5.95 5.49 -8.59
N ARG A 31 5.69 4.42 -9.33
CA ARG A 31 4.39 3.79 -9.37
C ARG A 31 4.27 2.86 -8.18
N VAL A 32 3.16 2.94 -7.45
CA VAL A 32 3.01 2.20 -6.19
C VAL A 32 1.74 1.36 -6.23
N GLU A 33 1.87 0.11 -5.79
CA GLU A 33 0.73 -0.73 -5.44
C GLU A 33 0.82 -1.07 -3.97
N VAL A 34 -0.32 -1.03 -3.29
CA VAL A 34 -0.38 -1.32 -1.86
C VAL A 34 -1.32 -2.49 -1.64
N ALA A 35 -0.81 -3.52 -0.96
CA ALA A 35 -1.61 -4.62 -0.46
C ALA A 35 -1.70 -4.45 1.05
N VAL A 36 -2.84 -4.00 1.55
CA VAL A 36 -3.04 -3.70 2.97
C VAL A 36 -4.19 -4.52 3.53
N ALA A 37 -3.94 -5.15 4.69
CA ALA A 37 -4.96 -5.98 5.35
C ALA A 37 -6.14 -5.12 5.80
N GLU A 38 -7.32 -5.49 5.35
CA GLU A 38 -8.56 -4.82 5.73
C GLU A 38 -9.00 -5.27 7.14
N PRO A 39 -9.72 -4.44 7.87
CA PRO A 39 -10.12 -3.07 7.52
C PRO A 39 -9.02 -2.05 7.76
N LEU A 40 -9.15 -0.87 7.16
CA LEU A 40 -8.28 0.25 7.48
C LEU A 40 -8.68 0.79 8.85
N LEU A 41 -7.71 0.85 9.76
CA LEU A 41 -7.99 0.98 11.18
C LEU A 41 -8.10 2.42 11.67
N THR A 42 -7.68 3.40 10.88
CA THR A 42 -7.72 4.80 11.28
C THR A 42 -8.23 5.70 10.16
N PRO A 43 -8.77 6.90 10.50
CA PRO A 43 -9.11 7.88 9.48
C PRO A 43 -7.90 8.29 8.62
N LEU A 44 -6.72 8.34 9.21
CA LEU A 44 -5.49 8.66 8.49
C LEU A 44 -5.17 7.61 7.43
N ALA A 45 -5.30 6.33 7.79
CA ALA A 45 -5.08 5.23 6.84
C ALA A 45 -6.08 5.29 5.69
N ARG A 46 -7.35 5.52 5.99
CA ARG A 46 -8.39 5.63 4.97
C ARG A 46 -8.14 6.79 4.03
N ARG A 47 -7.74 7.94 4.57
CA ARG A 47 -7.44 9.11 3.77
C ARG A 47 -6.24 8.89 2.86
N ALA A 48 -5.20 8.27 3.38
CA ALA A 48 -4.02 7.95 2.58
C ALA A 48 -4.37 6.99 1.43
N ALA A 49 -5.17 5.96 1.72
CA ALA A 49 -5.61 5.02 0.69
C ALA A 49 -6.44 5.72 -0.40
N ASP A 50 -7.35 6.60 -0.01
CA ASP A 50 -8.16 7.35 -0.96
C ASP A 50 -7.29 8.27 -1.83
N THR A 51 -6.30 8.90 -1.23
CA THR A 51 -5.37 9.77 -1.96
C THR A 51 -4.57 8.97 -2.98
N LEU A 52 -4.06 7.80 -2.58
CA LEU A 52 -3.34 6.93 -3.49
C LEU A 52 -4.21 6.53 -4.68
N ARG A 53 -5.45 6.13 -4.42
CA ARG A 53 -6.38 5.74 -5.48
C ARG A 53 -6.70 6.90 -6.40
N SER A 54 -6.86 8.11 -5.86
CA SER A 54 -7.18 9.28 -6.68
C SER A 54 -6.04 9.67 -7.61
N PHE A 55 -4.81 9.28 -7.28
CA PHE A 55 -3.65 9.50 -8.14
C PHE A 55 -3.38 8.31 -9.08
N GLY A 56 -4.29 7.34 -9.12
CA GLY A 56 -4.18 6.21 -10.04
C GLY A 56 -3.37 5.04 -9.51
N HIS A 57 -2.99 5.05 -8.25
CA HIS A 57 -2.28 3.93 -7.64
C HIS A 57 -3.26 2.89 -7.10
N THR A 58 -2.83 1.63 -7.05
CA THR A 58 -3.67 0.53 -6.59
C THR A 58 -3.56 0.34 -5.09
N VAL A 59 -4.69 0.23 -4.40
CA VAL A 59 -4.76 -0.15 -2.99
C VAL A 59 -5.80 -1.25 -2.87
N ARG A 60 -5.39 -2.43 -2.39
CA ARG A 60 -6.25 -3.61 -2.31
C ARG A 60 -5.91 -4.45 -1.09
N ASP A 61 -6.79 -5.39 -0.77
CA ASP A 61 -6.54 -6.39 0.26
C ASP A 61 -5.60 -7.46 -0.28
N PRO A 62 -4.59 -7.92 0.48
CA PRO A 62 -3.66 -8.96 0.00
C PRO A 62 -4.33 -10.30 -0.29
N GLU A 63 -5.55 -10.51 0.20
CA GLU A 63 -6.29 -11.76 -0.02
C GLU A 63 -7.19 -11.74 -1.26
N ASP A 64 -7.14 -10.68 -2.06
CA ASP A 64 -8.00 -10.61 -3.26
C ASP A 64 -7.51 -11.47 -4.43
N GLY A 65 -6.43 -12.21 -4.25
CA GLY A 65 -5.94 -13.17 -5.23
C GLY A 65 -4.91 -12.62 -6.21
N GLU A 66 -4.58 -11.34 -6.15
CA GLU A 66 -3.67 -10.72 -7.10
C GLU A 66 -2.28 -10.41 -6.52
N LEU A 67 -2.05 -10.79 -5.26
CA LEU A 67 -0.77 -10.49 -4.59
C LEU A 67 0.40 -11.16 -5.28
N ALA A 68 0.26 -12.44 -5.68
CA ALA A 68 1.33 -13.17 -6.34
C ALA A 68 1.73 -12.50 -7.66
N ASP A 69 0.73 -12.03 -8.41
CA ASP A 69 0.97 -11.33 -9.67
C ASP A 69 1.66 -9.99 -9.45
N ALA A 70 1.24 -9.26 -8.42
CA ALA A 70 1.86 -8.00 -8.05
C ALA A 70 3.32 -8.20 -7.63
N LEU A 71 3.59 -9.25 -6.85
CA LEU A 71 4.95 -9.59 -6.45
C LEU A 71 5.85 -9.86 -7.66
N ALA A 72 5.31 -10.55 -8.67
CA ALA A 72 6.07 -10.88 -9.87
C ALA A 72 6.40 -9.64 -10.71
N ARG A 73 5.55 -8.60 -10.66
CA ARG A 73 5.74 -7.37 -11.45
C ARG A 73 6.58 -6.32 -10.75
N ALA A 74 6.67 -6.37 -9.42
CA ALA A 74 7.31 -5.31 -8.65
C ALA A 74 8.82 -5.31 -8.81
N ASP A 75 9.39 -4.13 -8.96
CA ASP A 75 10.83 -3.93 -8.96
C ASP A 75 11.38 -3.97 -7.53
N ARG A 76 10.55 -3.57 -6.57
CA ARG A 76 10.90 -3.54 -5.16
C ARG A 76 9.68 -3.83 -4.30
N VAL A 77 9.88 -4.53 -3.19
CA VAL A 77 8.82 -4.87 -2.24
C VAL A 77 9.22 -4.38 -0.86
N GLU A 78 8.30 -3.67 -0.20
CA GLU A 78 8.44 -3.27 1.20
C GLU A 78 7.35 -3.94 2.01
N VAL A 79 7.73 -4.57 3.11
CA VAL A 79 6.79 -5.34 3.94
C VAL A 79 6.72 -4.72 5.34
N TRP A 80 5.49 -4.50 5.80
CA TRP A 80 5.19 -3.97 7.13
C TRP A 80 4.37 -5.02 7.90
N THR A 81 4.98 -5.61 8.89
CA THR A 81 4.33 -6.60 9.76
C THR A 81 3.99 -6.07 11.14
#